data_e554bdaa2d97e7da20ca1c743c2c2316
#
_entry.id   e554bdaa2d97e7da20ca1c743c2c2316
#
_cell.length_a   1.000
_cell.length_b   1.000
_cell.length_c   1.000
_cell.angle_alpha   90.00
_cell.angle_beta   90.00
_cell.angle_gamma   90.00
#
_symmetry.space_group_name_H-M   'P 1'
#
loop_
_entity.id
_entity.type
_entity.pdbx_description
1 polymer ?
#
loop_
_entity_poly.entity_id
_entity_poly.type
_entity_poly.pdbx_seq_one_letter_code
_entity_poly.pdbx_strand_id
1 'polypeptide(L)'
;MSAIIECRNLTHYYGRRLIYRDLSFDVPQGRILGLLGKNGTGKTTTINILSGYLKPRSGECRIFGQEVQNLDPVLRRNIGLLIEGHVQYQFMTIEQIEKFYSVFYPAWRRDAYYELMRKLKVAPGQRISRMSCGQRSQVALGLILAQNPELLVLDDFSLGLDPGYRRLFVDYLREYARAESKTV
;
A
#
# COMPACT_ATOMS: atom_id res chain seq x y z
N MET A 1 -10.68 19.82 7.02
CA MET A 1 -9.96 18.98 6.06
C MET A 1 -10.86 17.83 5.72
N SER A 2 -11.05 17.48 4.44
CA SER A 2 -11.85 16.32 4.04
C SER A 2 -11.11 15.04 4.41
N ALA A 3 -11.83 14.04 4.90
CA ALA A 3 -11.27 12.71 5.11
C ALA A 3 -11.14 12.00 3.75
N ILE A 4 -10.00 11.32 3.52
CA ILE A 4 -9.78 10.49 2.33
C ILE A 4 -10.30 9.06 2.56
N ILE A 5 -10.27 8.61 3.82
CA ILE A 5 -10.87 7.34 4.28
C ILE A 5 -11.86 7.69 5.37
N GLU A 6 -13.06 7.10 5.29
CA GLU A 6 -14.09 7.17 6.30
C GLU A 6 -14.63 5.78 6.57
N CYS A 7 -14.49 5.30 7.80
CA CYS A 7 -15.04 4.04 8.25
C CYS A 7 -16.05 4.27 9.37
N ARG A 8 -17.25 3.70 9.25
CA ARG A 8 -18.34 3.89 10.21
C ARG A 8 -18.92 2.55 10.66
N ASN A 9 -18.87 2.30 11.96
CA ASN A 9 -19.47 1.15 12.63
C ASN A 9 -19.13 -0.20 12.00
N LEU A 10 -17.88 -0.35 11.51
CA LEU A 10 -17.43 -1.59 10.89
C LEU A 10 -17.46 -2.72 11.89
N THR A 11 -18.17 -3.80 11.53
CA THR A 11 -18.18 -5.04 12.31
C THR A 11 -17.84 -6.20 11.38
N HIS A 12 -16.93 -7.07 11.81
CA HIS A 12 -16.55 -8.23 11.03
C HIS A 12 -16.31 -9.47 11.87
N TYR A 13 -16.66 -10.63 11.30
CA TYR A 13 -16.49 -11.96 11.89
C TYR A 13 -15.85 -12.91 10.86
N TYR A 14 -14.98 -13.81 11.32
CA TYR A 14 -14.63 -15.02 10.59
C TYR A 14 -15.33 -16.22 11.25
N GLY A 15 -16.36 -16.75 10.60
CA GLY A 15 -17.25 -17.74 11.20
C GLY A 15 -17.92 -17.20 12.48
N ARG A 16 -17.61 -17.81 13.64
CA ARG A 16 -18.11 -17.35 14.94
C ARG A 16 -17.16 -16.40 15.67
N ARG A 17 -15.93 -16.21 15.16
CA ARG A 17 -14.93 -15.37 15.81
C ARG A 17 -15.17 -13.92 15.45
N LEU A 18 -15.49 -13.09 16.44
CA LEU A 18 -15.53 -11.65 16.31
C LEU A 18 -14.09 -11.12 16.12
N ILE A 19 -13.89 -10.28 15.12
CA ILE A 19 -12.63 -9.57 14.87
C ILE A 19 -12.70 -8.19 15.52
N TYR A 20 -13.71 -7.41 15.17
CA TYR A 20 -14.03 -6.13 15.82
C TYR A 20 -15.52 -5.80 15.64
N ARG A 21 -16.01 -4.94 16.54
CA ARG A 21 -17.39 -4.44 16.52
C ARG A 21 -17.36 -2.92 16.58
N ASP A 22 -18.20 -2.29 15.76
CA ASP A 22 -18.45 -0.85 15.72
C ASP A 22 -17.17 0.01 15.55
N LEU A 23 -16.17 -0.51 14.80
CA LEU A 23 -14.93 0.21 14.52
C LEU A 23 -15.22 1.39 13.61
N SER A 24 -14.92 2.61 14.10
CA SER A 24 -15.08 3.85 13.33
C SER A 24 -13.80 4.66 13.40
N PHE A 25 -13.34 5.17 12.26
CA PHE A 25 -12.20 6.08 12.16
C PHE A 25 -12.19 6.85 10.85
N ASP A 26 -11.47 7.96 10.84
CA ASP A 26 -11.24 8.78 9.66
C ASP A 26 -9.75 8.98 9.44
N VAL A 27 -9.35 9.06 8.17
CA VAL A 27 -8.00 9.46 7.78
C VAL A 27 -8.10 10.74 6.96
N PRO A 28 -7.68 11.89 7.53
CA PRO A 28 -7.64 13.14 6.77
C PRO A 28 -6.62 13.07 5.63
N GLN A 29 -6.90 13.77 4.54
CA GLN A 29 -5.98 13.88 3.41
C GLN A 29 -4.62 14.45 3.86
N GLY A 30 -3.53 13.91 3.31
CA GLY A 30 -2.16 14.32 3.61
C GLY A 30 -1.65 13.86 4.98
N ARG A 31 -2.30 12.88 5.63
CA ARG A 31 -1.90 12.33 6.92
C ARG A 31 -1.40 10.90 6.81
N ILE A 32 -0.58 10.50 7.77
CA ILE A 32 -0.11 9.12 7.94
C ILE A 32 -0.86 8.52 9.13
N LEU A 33 -1.59 7.43 8.89
CA LEU A 33 -2.25 6.64 9.93
C LEU A 33 -1.51 5.33 10.15
N GLY A 34 -1.06 5.06 11.37
CA GLY A 34 -0.48 3.77 11.76
C GLY A 34 -1.51 2.86 12.44
N LEU A 35 -1.79 1.70 11.85
CA LEU A 35 -2.60 0.66 12.49
C LEU A 35 -1.72 -0.20 13.41
N LEU A 36 -1.82 0.02 14.71
CA LEU A 36 -1.03 -0.70 15.71
C LEU A 36 -1.88 -1.75 16.41
N GLY A 37 -1.28 -2.88 16.74
CA GLY A 37 -1.96 -3.95 17.48
C GLY A 37 -1.23 -5.28 17.37
N LYS A 38 -1.53 -6.21 18.28
CA LYS A 38 -1.01 -7.59 18.25
C LYS A 38 -1.50 -8.33 17.00
N ASN A 39 -0.87 -9.47 16.68
CA ASN A 39 -1.36 -10.32 15.60
C ASN A 39 -2.77 -10.83 15.92
N GLY A 40 -3.61 -10.87 14.88
CA GLY A 40 -5.02 -11.30 15.00
C GLY A 40 -6.01 -10.27 15.53
N THR A 41 -5.61 -8.99 15.72
CA THR A 41 -6.52 -7.90 16.13
C THR A 41 -7.32 -7.28 14.99
N GLY A 42 -7.16 -7.77 13.75
CA GLY A 42 -7.95 -7.32 12.60
C GLY A 42 -7.27 -6.28 11.70
N LYS A 43 -5.96 -6.01 11.86
CA LYS A 43 -5.22 -5.06 10.98
C LYS A 43 -5.36 -5.43 9.50
N THR A 44 -4.95 -6.62 9.12
CA THR A 44 -5.09 -7.13 7.74
C THR A 44 -6.56 -7.22 7.30
N THR A 45 -7.48 -7.54 8.22
CA THR A 45 -8.93 -7.52 7.92
C THR A 45 -9.38 -6.11 7.53
N THR A 46 -8.95 -5.10 8.27
CA THR A 46 -9.26 -3.69 7.96
C THR A 46 -8.66 -3.29 6.62
N ILE A 47 -7.41 -3.64 6.35
CA ILE A 47 -6.75 -3.37 5.07
C ILE A 47 -7.48 -4.06 3.91
N ASN A 48 -7.92 -5.30 4.07
CA ASN A 48 -8.71 -6.00 3.06
C ASN A 48 -10.08 -5.34 2.81
N ILE A 49 -10.70 -4.77 3.83
CA ILE A 49 -11.94 -3.98 3.67
C ILE A 49 -11.63 -2.69 2.92
N LEU A 50 -10.59 -1.93 3.31
CA LEU A 50 -10.14 -0.72 2.62
C LEU A 50 -9.78 -0.98 1.16
N SER A 51 -9.24 -2.15 0.85
CA SER A 51 -8.88 -2.54 -0.52
C SER A 51 -10.07 -3.03 -1.36
N GLY A 52 -11.26 -3.20 -0.75
CA GLY A 52 -12.44 -3.75 -1.39
C GLY A 52 -12.41 -5.26 -1.60
N TYR A 53 -11.40 -5.97 -1.08
CA TYR A 53 -11.30 -7.44 -1.17
C TYR A 53 -12.20 -8.15 -0.19
N LEU A 54 -12.62 -7.47 0.87
CA LEU A 54 -13.47 -8.02 1.90
C LEU A 54 -14.65 -7.07 2.18
N LYS A 55 -15.85 -7.61 2.15
CA LYS A 55 -17.04 -6.86 2.57
C LYS A 55 -17.22 -7.00 4.08
N PRO A 56 -17.37 -5.90 4.86
CA PRO A 56 -17.68 -5.99 6.29
C PRO A 56 -19.03 -6.67 6.51
N ARG A 57 -19.25 -7.24 7.68
CA ARG A 57 -20.55 -7.81 8.07
C ARG A 57 -21.61 -6.73 8.23
N SER A 58 -21.23 -5.59 8.81
CA SER A 58 -22.04 -4.37 8.89
C SER A 58 -21.12 -3.14 8.97
N GLY A 59 -21.72 -1.96 8.83
CA GLY A 59 -21.02 -0.70 8.69
C GLY A 59 -20.62 -0.39 7.25
N GLU A 60 -20.03 0.77 7.04
CA GLU A 60 -19.60 1.23 5.72
C GLU A 60 -18.16 1.74 5.73
N CYS A 61 -17.50 1.65 4.58
CA CYS A 61 -16.18 2.19 4.35
C CYS A 61 -16.17 2.97 3.04
N ARG A 62 -15.72 4.22 3.09
CA ARG A 62 -15.62 5.11 1.94
C ARG A 62 -14.17 5.52 1.73
N ILE A 63 -13.76 5.59 0.47
CA ILE A 63 -12.48 6.17 0.04
C ILE A 63 -12.78 7.18 -1.06
N PHE A 64 -12.16 8.35 -1.00
CA PHE A 64 -12.47 9.48 -1.91
C PHE A 64 -13.97 9.82 -1.93
N GLY A 65 -14.68 9.66 -0.81
CA GLY A 65 -16.12 9.90 -0.69
C GLY A 65 -17.01 8.82 -1.29
N GLN A 66 -16.48 7.79 -1.96
CA GLN A 66 -17.25 6.68 -2.53
C GLN A 66 -17.13 5.41 -1.69
N GLU A 67 -18.19 4.61 -1.65
CA GLU A 67 -18.17 3.30 -1.00
C GLU A 67 -17.12 2.39 -1.66
N VAL A 68 -16.26 1.78 -0.87
CA VAL A 68 -15.11 0.98 -1.35
C VAL A 68 -15.54 -0.18 -2.24
N GLN A 69 -16.70 -0.79 -1.96
CA GLN A 69 -17.20 -1.93 -2.75
C GLN A 69 -17.61 -1.53 -4.18
N ASN A 70 -17.97 -0.26 -4.38
CA ASN A 70 -18.43 0.32 -5.64
C ASN A 70 -17.48 1.42 -6.15
N LEU A 71 -16.21 1.42 -5.67
CA LEU A 71 -15.24 2.45 -6.03
C LEU A 71 -14.97 2.45 -7.53
N ASP A 72 -15.10 3.63 -8.14
CA ASP A 72 -14.80 3.87 -9.55
C ASP A 72 -13.38 3.37 -9.91
N PRO A 73 -13.20 2.62 -11.02
CA PRO A 73 -11.88 2.16 -11.46
C PRO A 73 -10.85 3.28 -11.66
N VAL A 74 -11.28 4.49 -12.04
CA VAL A 74 -10.40 5.65 -12.19
C VAL A 74 -9.88 6.10 -10.82
N LEU A 75 -10.74 6.17 -9.81
CA LEU A 75 -10.34 6.48 -8.44
C LEU A 75 -9.49 5.37 -7.82
N ARG A 76 -9.78 4.11 -8.14
CA ARG A 76 -9.00 2.97 -7.66
C ARG A 76 -7.53 3.02 -8.09
N ARG A 77 -7.22 3.59 -9.25
CA ARG A 77 -5.84 3.80 -9.71
C ARG A 77 -5.04 4.77 -8.83
N ASN A 78 -5.74 5.61 -8.07
CA ASN A 78 -5.11 6.55 -7.12
C ASN A 78 -4.81 5.91 -5.77
N ILE A 79 -5.04 4.61 -5.61
CA ILE A 79 -4.68 3.84 -4.42
C ILE A 79 -3.47 2.96 -4.73
N GLY A 80 -2.35 3.24 -4.09
CA GLY A 80 -1.18 2.36 -4.07
C GLY A 80 -1.33 1.33 -2.95
N LEU A 81 -1.45 0.05 -3.30
CA LEU A 81 -1.69 -1.02 -2.33
C LEU A 81 -0.50 -1.97 -2.28
N LEU A 82 0.07 -2.16 -1.10
CA LEU A 82 1.05 -3.19 -0.79
C LEU A 82 0.48 -4.11 0.28
N ILE A 83 0.17 -5.35 -0.10
CA ILE A 83 -0.30 -6.40 0.82
C ILE A 83 0.84 -7.35 1.16
N GLU A 84 0.74 -7.99 2.32
CA GLU A 84 1.66 -9.06 2.73
C GLU A 84 1.69 -10.17 1.66
N GLY A 85 2.90 -10.67 1.36
CA GLY A 85 3.07 -11.75 0.39
C GLY A 85 2.84 -11.34 -1.07
N HIS A 86 2.93 -10.03 -1.39
CA HIS A 86 2.78 -9.53 -2.76
C HIS A 86 3.59 -10.36 -3.76
N VAL A 87 2.94 -10.76 -4.84
CA VAL A 87 3.55 -11.54 -5.90
C VAL A 87 4.22 -10.62 -6.90
N GLN A 88 5.52 -10.83 -7.11
CA GLN A 88 6.25 -10.21 -8.20
C GLN A 88 6.55 -11.25 -9.27
N TYR A 89 6.62 -10.81 -10.52
CA TYR A 89 7.07 -11.66 -11.63
C TYR A 89 8.58 -11.89 -11.50
N GLN A 90 8.97 -12.91 -10.74
CA GLN A 90 10.35 -13.16 -10.35
C GLN A 90 11.31 -13.42 -11.52
N PHE A 91 10.77 -13.85 -12.66
CA PHE A 91 11.53 -14.04 -13.90
C PHE A 91 11.92 -12.75 -14.61
N MET A 92 11.26 -11.63 -14.28
CA MET A 92 11.55 -10.32 -14.86
C MET A 92 12.78 -9.67 -14.22
N THR A 93 13.40 -8.77 -14.98
CA THR A 93 14.40 -7.83 -14.47
C THR A 93 13.71 -6.58 -13.92
N ILE A 94 14.48 -5.74 -13.22
CA ILE A 94 14.04 -4.44 -12.71
C ILE A 94 13.46 -3.56 -13.81
N GLU A 95 14.11 -3.54 -14.96
CA GLU A 95 13.64 -2.78 -16.13
C GLU A 95 12.40 -3.38 -16.78
N GLN A 96 12.33 -4.71 -16.87
CA GLN A 96 11.18 -5.39 -17.47
C GLN A 96 9.91 -5.20 -16.64
N ILE A 97 10.00 -5.30 -15.31
CA ILE A 97 8.84 -5.13 -14.44
C ILE A 97 8.37 -3.67 -14.41
N GLU A 98 9.28 -2.70 -14.49
CA GLU A 98 8.92 -1.28 -14.61
C GLU A 98 8.14 -1.03 -15.90
N LYS A 99 8.66 -1.48 -17.06
CA LYS A 99 7.97 -1.36 -18.34
C LYS A 99 6.59 -2.03 -18.33
N PHE A 100 6.48 -3.20 -17.69
CA PHE A 100 5.22 -3.92 -17.59
C PHE A 100 4.17 -3.13 -16.82
N TYR A 101 4.53 -2.56 -15.65
CA TYR A 101 3.57 -1.81 -14.82
C TYR A 101 3.25 -0.43 -15.40
N SER A 102 4.20 0.24 -16.01
CA SER A 102 4.05 1.62 -16.51
C SER A 102 2.90 1.82 -17.48
N VAL A 103 2.53 0.80 -18.24
CA VAL A 103 1.42 0.88 -19.23
C VAL A 103 0.03 0.95 -18.62
N PHE A 104 -0.12 0.56 -17.33
CA PHE A 104 -1.41 0.55 -16.63
C PHE A 104 -1.73 1.85 -15.89
N TYR A 105 -0.73 2.73 -15.69
CA TYR A 105 -0.86 3.92 -14.87
C TYR A 105 -0.50 5.18 -15.65
N PRO A 106 -1.49 6.03 -15.99
CA PRO A 106 -1.24 7.25 -16.79
C PRO A 106 -0.28 8.25 -16.13
N ALA A 107 -0.28 8.29 -14.78
CA ALA A 107 0.56 9.18 -13.98
C ALA A 107 1.91 8.55 -13.58
N TRP A 108 2.37 7.54 -14.30
CA TRP A 108 3.58 6.79 -13.97
C TRP A 108 4.83 7.67 -13.89
N ARG A 109 5.54 7.60 -12.76
CA ARG A 109 6.77 8.33 -12.49
C ARG A 109 7.99 7.42 -12.56
N ARG A 110 8.51 7.27 -13.76
CA ARG A 110 9.67 6.43 -14.05
C ARG A 110 10.93 6.88 -13.29
N ASP A 111 11.12 8.18 -13.18
CA ASP A 111 12.22 8.80 -12.44
C ASP A 111 12.23 8.39 -10.97
N ALA A 112 11.08 8.45 -10.30
CA ALA A 112 10.93 8.06 -8.89
C ALA A 112 11.28 6.57 -8.68
N TYR A 113 10.86 5.70 -9.59
CA TYR A 113 11.21 4.27 -9.54
C TYR A 113 12.73 4.06 -9.60
N TYR A 114 13.39 4.62 -10.62
CA TYR A 114 14.84 4.42 -10.79
C TYR A 114 15.68 5.16 -9.75
N GLU A 115 15.20 6.27 -9.20
CA GLU A 115 15.84 6.93 -8.05
C GLU A 115 15.91 5.98 -6.85
N LEU A 116 14.79 5.33 -6.52
CA LEU A 116 14.77 4.34 -5.44
C LEU A 116 15.68 3.15 -5.75
N MET A 117 15.65 2.59 -6.98
CA MET A 117 16.51 1.48 -7.36
C MET A 117 18.00 1.85 -7.24
N ARG A 118 18.40 3.07 -7.58
CA ARG A 118 19.77 3.57 -7.38
C ARG A 118 20.18 3.65 -5.91
N LYS A 119 19.28 4.16 -5.05
CA LYS A 119 19.49 4.18 -3.58
C LYS A 119 19.71 2.78 -3.02
N LEU A 120 19.04 1.79 -3.60
CA LEU A 120 19.15 0.38 -3.23
C LEU A 120 20.34 -0.35 -3.88
N LYS A 121 21.12 0.34 -4.74
CA LYS A 121 22.23 -0.23 -5.52
C LYS A 121 21.80 -1.44 -6.36
N VAL A 122 20.60 -1.41 -6.92
CA VAL A 122 20.03 -2.47 -7.77
C VAL A 122 20.18 -2.08 -9.23
N ALA A 123 20.83 -2.96 -10.02
CA ALA A 123 21.04 -2.71 -11.44
C ALA A 123 19.74 -3.00 -12.27
N PRO A 124 19.45 -2.22 -13.32
CA PRO A 124 18.26 -2.42 -14.16
C PRO A 124 18.11 -3.83 -14.73
N GLY A 125 19.22 -4.47 -15.11
CA GLY A 125 19.26 -5.85 -15.64
C GLY A 125 19.19 -6.95 -14.58
N GLN A 126 19.17 -6.62 -13.28
CA GLN A 126 19.11 -7.62 -12.22
C GLN A 126 17.75 -8.31 -12.20
N ARG A 127 17.75 -9.65 -12.16
CA ARG A 127 16.51 -10.44 -12.06
C ARG A 127 15.98 -10.42 -10.63
N ILE A 128 14.66 -10.28 -10.50
CA ILE A 128 13.96 -10.27 -9.20
C ILE A 128 14.14 -11.59 -8.45
N SER A 129 14.22 -12.73 -9.15
CA SER A 129 14.49 -14.05 -8.55
C SER A 129 15.83 -14.13 -7.79
N ARG A 130 16.80 -13.28 -8.14
CA ARG A 130 18.14 -13.23 -7.49
C ARG A 130 18.24 -12.23 -6.35
N MET A 131 17.12 -11.63 -5.96
CA MET A 131 17.05 -10.63 -4.88
C MET A 131 16.70 -11.27 -3.55
N SER A 132 17.18 -10.67 -2.46
CA SER A 132 16.71 -10.99 -1.12
C SER A 132 15.23 -10.62 -0.94
N CYS A 133 14.56 -11.16 0.07
CA CYS A 133 13.18 -10.79 0.41
C CYS A 133 13.05 -9.26 0.59
N GLY A 134 13.96 -8.66 1.36
CA GLY A 134 13.97 -7.22 1.58
C GLY A 134 14.15 -6.41 0.29
N GLN A 135 15.05 -6.81 -0.61
CA GLN A 135 15.21 -6.13 -1.91
C GLN A 135 13.93 -6.24 -2.76
N ARG A 136 13.25 -7.39 -2.76
CA ARG A 136 11.97 -7.55 -3.47
C ARG A 136 10.88 -6.65 -2.91
N SER A 137 10.77 -6.52 -1.59
CA SER A 137 9.83 -5.58 -0.95
C SER A 137 10.10 -4.13 -1.37
N GLN A 138 11.36 -3.77 -1.51
CA GLN A 138 11.76 -2.44 -1.96
C GLN A 138 11.39 -2.19 -3.44
N VAL A 139 11.56 -3.19 -4.30
CA VAL A 139 11.10 -3.12 -5.69
C VAL A 139 9.59 -2.93 -5.75
N ALA A 140 8.84 -3.69 -4.96
CA ALA A 140 7.38 -3.56 -4.89
C ALA A 140 6.94 -2.16 -4.45
N LEU A 141 7.59 -1.60 -3.42
CA LEU A 141 7.31 -0.22 -3.03
C LEU A 141 7.65 0.77 -4.14
N GLY A 142 8.81 0.60 -4.81
CA GLY A 142 9.19 1.45 -5.93
C GLY A 142 8.14 1.46 -7.05
N LEU A 143 7.57 0.30 -7.37
CA LEU A 143 6.49 0.17 -8.35
C LEU A 143 5.21 0.90 -7.89
N ILE A 144 4.88 0.83 -6.60
CA ILE A 144 3.70 1.50 -6.05
C ILE A 144 3.89 3.01 -6.03
N LEU A 145 5.05 3.50 -5.62
CA LEU A 145 5.36 4.93 -5.60
C LEU A 145 5.39 5.52 -7.02
N ALA A 146 5.86 4.74 -8.00
CA ALA A 146 5.85 5.16 -9.40
C ALA A 146 4.45 5.33 -9.98
N GLN A 147 3.43 4.66 -9.43
CA GLN A 147 2.03 4.86 -9.81
C GLN A 147 1.54 6.28 -9.47
N ASN A 148 2.27 7.02 -8.64
CA ASN A 148 1.92 8.35 -8.13
C ASN A 148 0.54 8.40 -7.42
N PRO A 149 0.24 7.47 -6.51
CA PRO A 149 -1.07 7.39 -5.87
C PRO A 149 -1.31 8.59 -4.93
N GLU A 150 -2.57 8.90 -4.68
CA GLU A 150 -2.98 9.87 -3.64
C GLU A 150 -3.07 9.22 -2.25
N LEU A 151 -3.41 7.94 -2.22
CA LEU A 151 -3.52 7.13 -1.01
C LEU A 151 -2.60 5.91 -1.12
N LEU A 152 -1.76 5.69 -0.12
CA LEU A 152 -0.97 4.47 0.07
C LEU A 152 -1.56 3.63 1.19
N VAL A 153 -1.86 2.37 0.92
CA VAL A 153 -2.29 1.37 1.91
C VAL A 153 -1.24 0.27 1.97
N LEU A 154 -0.54 0.16 3.10
CA LEU A 154 0.61 -0.72 3.25
C LEU A 154 0.38 -1.72 4.37
N ASP A 155 0.31 -3.02 4.06
CA ASP A 155 0.23 -4.10 5.04
C ASP A 155 1.60 -4.76 5.20
N ASP A 156 2.12 -4.74 6.41
CA ASP A 156 3.39 -5.35 6.84
C ASP A 156 4.56 -5.18 5.85
N PHE A 157 4.65 -3.99 5.25
CA PHE A 157 5.65 -3.64 4.23
C PHE A 157 7.09 -3.81 4.72
N SER A 158 7.29 -3.93 6.02
CA SER A 158 8.60 -4.08 6.65
C SER A 158 9.00 -5.52 6.92
N LEU A 159 8.17 -6.49 6.56
CA LEU A 159 8.47 -7.90 6.76
C LEU A 159 9.72 -8.32 5.97
N GLY A 160 10.65 -8.97 6.66
CA GLY A 160 11.93 -9.42 6.07
C GLY A 160 12.96 -8.29 5.84
N LEU A 161 12.67 -7.05 6.25
CA LEU A 161 13.65 -5.98 6.29
C LEU A 161 14.42 -6.00 7.61
N ASP A 162 15.74 -5.79 7.55
CA ASP A 162 16.51 -5.54 8.74
C ASP A 162 16.16 -4.16 9.37
N PRO A 163 16.52 -3.92 10.64
CA PRO A 163 16.13 -2.70 11.35
C PRO A 163 16.59 -1.40 10.68
N GLY A 164 17.77 -1.40 10.03
CA GLY A 164 18.29 -0.23 9.34
C GLY A 164 17.45 0.14 8.13
N TYR A 165 17.09 -0.85 7.32
CA TYR A 165 16.24 -0.65 6.16
C TYR A 165 14.80 -0.28 6.55
N ARG A 166 14.25 -0.82 7.66
CA ARG A 166 12.93 -0.40 8.17
C ARG A 166 12.88 1.09 8.46
N ARG A 167 13.91 1.60 9.15
CA ARG A 167 13.98 3.01 9.48
C ARG A 167 14.07 3.88 8.23
N LEU A 168 14.98 3.55 7.33
CA LEU A 168 15.13 4.25 6.04
C LEU A 168 13.83 4.29 5.26
N PHE A 169 13.06 3.22 5.28
CA PHE A 169 11.79 3.10 4.61
C PHE A 169 10.70 4.01 5.21
N VAL A 170 10.60 4.00 6.54
CA VAL A 170 9.64 4.87 7.25
C VAL A 170 9.98 6.34 7.02
N ASP A 171 11.26 6.70 7.06
CA ASP A 171 11.71 8.06 6.83
C ASP A 171 11.43 8.49 5.38
N TYR A 172 11.70 7.61 4.40
CA TYR A 172 11.36 7.86 3.00
C TYR A 172 9.86 8.07 2.77
N LEU A 173 9.00 7.20 3.35
CA LEU A 173 7.55 7.36 3.26
C LEU A 173 7.04 8.66 3.91
N ARG A 174 7.65 9.08 5.02
CA ARG A 174 7.33 10.37 5.66
C ARG A 174 7.69 11.55 4.77
N GLU A 175 8.87 11.53 4.18
CA GLU A 175 9.32 12.58 3.25
C GLU A 175 8.41 12.63 2.02
N TYR A 176 8.13 11.48 1.41
CA TYR A 176 7.23 11.36 0.27
C TYR A 176 5.83 11.90 0.58
N ALA A 177 5.23 11.46 1.70
CA ALA A 177 3.90 11.91 2.10
C ALA A 177 3.85 13.43 2.32
N ARG A 178 4.88 14.00 2.95
CA ARG A 178 4.95 15.45 3.22
C ARG A 178 5.20 16.28 1.96
N ALA A 179 6.18 15.88 1.14
CA ALA A 179 6.57 16.63 -0.05
C ALA A 179 5.46 16.69 -1.10
N GLU A 180 4.67 15.63 -1.21
CA GLU A 180 3.65 15.49 -2.24
C GLU A 180 2.21 15.50 -1.68
N SER A 181 2.03 15.86 -0.40
CA SER A 181 0.72 15.90 0.29
C SER A 181 -0.06 14.58 0.16
N LYS A 182 0.65 13.44 0.14
CA LYS A 182 0.04 12.10 0.01
C LYS A 182 -0.46 11.59 1.36
N THR A 183 -1.45 10.69 1.32
CA THR A 183 -1.99 10.00 2.52
C THR A 183 -1.41 8.58 2.59
N VAL A 184 -1.02 8.13 3.79
CA VAL A 184 -0.46 6.79 4.03
C VAL A 184 -1.16 6.11 5.21
#